data_eb68c772a9073cf4f51be798593ff624
#
_entry.id   eb68c772a9073cf4f51be798593ff624
#
_cell.length_a   1.000
_cell.length_b   1.000
_cell.length_c   1.000
_cell.angle_alpha   90.00
_cell.angle_beta   90.00
_cell.angle_gamma   90.00
#
_symmetry.space_group_name_H-M   'P 1'
#
loop_
_entity.id
_entity.type
_entity.pdbx_description
1 polymer ?
#
loop_
_entity_poly.entity_id
_entity_poly.type
_entity_poly.pdbx_seq_one_letter_code
_entity_poly.pdbx_strand_id
1 'polypeptide(L)'
;MFSTDKSSFNKKDVSDCDYKISLAGNPNVGKSTIFNELTGLRQHTGNWTGKTVEFARGCCKIKDARFCITDLPGCYSLLSFSGEEAVTKECLIQNQNDCVVIVVDCGVIERNLSFALQVLSVTKNAVLCLNLCDEAEKNGIKIDCYELSLNLGIPVVKTCATDKKGLDELKKAIYNVCSGKTKCFRVERNFEGVDILSEKNYKQNIEKLSQIGNKISSDCVKYEKSELNACTRKLDKILTSKTTGIPIMLAMLGILFWICLLYTSPSPRDS
;
A
#
# COMPACT_ATOMS: atom_id res chain seq x y z
N MET A 1 11.56 22.85 26.52
CA MET A 1 10.60 22.25 27.46
C MET A 1 9.28 22.16 26.70
N PHE A 2 9.11 21.12 25.85
CA PHE A 2 7.90 20.92 25.07
C PHE A 2 7.05 19.87 25.78
N SER A 3 5.94 20.33 26.32
CA SER A 3 4.92 19.51 26.97
C SER A 3 4.27 18.62 25.92
N THR A 4 4.48 17.31 26.01
CA THR A 4 3.76 16.29 25.27
C THR A 4 2.42 16.06 25.96
N ASP A 5 1.41 16.83 25.58
CA ASP A 5 0.03 16.53 25.93
C ASP A 5 -0.40 15.25 25.20
N LYS A 6 -0.34 14.13 25.90
CA LYS A 6 -1.01 12.88 25.54
C LYS A 6 -2.50 13.06 25.83
N SER A 7 -3.21 13.84 25.03
CA SER A 7 -4.66 13.88 25.11
C SER A 7 -5.22 12.55 24.56
N SER A 8 -5.78 11.76 25.45
CA SER A 8 -6.50 10.53 25.16
C SER A 8 -7.60 10.79 24.13
N PHE A 9 -7.45 10.18 22.97
CA PHE A 9 -8.42 10.23 21.87
C PHE A 9 -9.73 9.58 22.35
N ASN A 10 -10.80 10.36 22.48
CA ASN A 10 -12.09 9.89 22.98
C ASN A 10 -12.94 9.36 21.82
N LYS A 11 -13.77 8.33 22.05
CA LYS A 11 -14.78 7.84 21.09
C LYS A 11 -15.66 8.96 20.50
N LYS A 12 -15.83 10.08 21.19
CA LYS A 12 -16.51 11.31 20.73
C LYS A 12 -15.80 11.98 19.55
N ASP A 13 -14.46 11.86 19.41
CA ASP A 13 -13.73 12.53 18.34
C ASP A 13 -14.00 11.93 16.95
N VAL A 14 -14.41 10.66 16.89
CA VAL A 14 -14.75 9.96 15.64
C VAL A 14 -16.16 10.31 15.15
N SER A 15 -17.08 10.65 16.07
CA SER A 15 -18.44 11.06 15.72
C SER A 15 -18.53 12.48 15.15
N ASP A 16 -17.52 13.31 15.42
CA ASP A 16 -17.48 14.72 15.05
C ASP A 16 -16.65 15.02 13.78
N CYS A 17 -16.32 13.98 12.99
CA CYS A 17 -15.63 14.17 11.72
C CYS A 17 -16.61 14.39 10.57
N ASP A 18 -16.26 15.35 9.69
CA ASP A 18 -17.07 15.70 8.52
C ASP A 18 -16.99 14.61 7.44
N TYR A 19 -15.82 13.94 7.34
CA TYR A 19 -15.57 12.91 6.34
C TYR A 19 -14.85 11.69 6.94
N LYS A 20 -15.19 10.52 6.40
CA LYS A 20 -14.59 9.23 6.76
C LYS A 20 -13.77 8.68 5.59
N ILE A 21 -12.52 8.35 5.86
CA ILE A 21 -11.57 7.85 4.87
C ILE A 21 -11.03 6.51 5.33
N SER A 22 -10.88 5.58 4.39
CA SER A 22 -10.13 4.35 4.61
C SER A 22 -8.86 4.32 3.78
N LEU A 23 -7.75 3.90 4.40
CA LEU A 23 -6.53 3.56 3.68
C LEU A 23 -6.54 2.07 3.37
N ALA A 24 -6.44 1.73 2.09
CA ALA A 24 -6.36 0.36 1.61
C ALA A 24 -5.07 0.16 0.80
N GLY A 25 -4.50 -1.03 0.82
CA GLY A 25 -3.28 -1.32 0.06
C GLY A 25 -2.67 -2.64 0.44
N ASN A 26 -1.75 -3.10 -0.38
CA ASN A 26 -1.01 -4.32 -0.12
C ASN A 26 -0.14 -4.19 1.15
N PRO A 27 0.29 -5.31 1.76
CA PRO A 27 1.29 -5.26 2.82
C PRO A 27 2.58 -4.59 2.33
N ASN A 28 3.24 -3.84 3.22
CA ASN A 28 4.55 -3.21 3.02
C ASN A 28 4.62 -2.08 1.96
N VAL A 29 3.50 -1.57 1.48
CA VAL A 29 3.47 -0.40 0.56
C VAL A 29 3.65 0.95 1.26
N GLY A 30 3.91 0.95 2.57
CA GLY A 30 4.05 2.18 3.36
C GLY A 30 2.72 2.80 3.82
N LYS A 31 1.64 2.02 3.84
CA LYS A 31 0.29 2.46 4.23
C LYS A 31 0.27 3.08 5.63
N SER A 32 0.85 2.41 6.63
CA SER A 32 0.90 2.91 8.01
C SER A 32 1.80 4.14 8.15
N THR A 33 2.81 4.30 7.30
CA THR A 33 3.61 5.53 7.25
C THR A 33 2.77 6.70 6.73
N ILE A 34 2.02 6.52 5.64
CA ILE A 34 1.06 7.51 5.14
C ILE A 34 0.03 7.86 6.22
N PHE A 35 -0.51 6.86 6.90
CA PHE A 35 -1.46 7.05 8.00
C PHE A 35 -0.87 7.93 9.11
N ASN A 36 0.33 7.61 9.57
CA ASN A 36 1.01 8.34 10.63
C ASN A 36 1.31 9.80 10.23
N GLU A 37 1.74 10.03 8.99
CA GLU A 37 2.02 11.38 8.49
C GLU A 37 0.73 12.20 8.30
N LEU A 38 -0.37 11.58 7.89
CA LEU A 38 -1.66 12.27 7.76
C LEU A 38 -2.27 12.62 9.12
N THR A 39 -2.17 11.72 10.11
CA THR A 39 -2.79 11.88 11.44
C THR A 39 -1.88 12.54 12.47
N GLY A 40 -0.59 12.72 12.16
CA GLY A 40 0.40 13.24 13.09
C GLY A 40 0.60 12.34 14.32
N LEU A 41 0.56 11.01 14.13
CA LEU A 41 0.67 9.98 15.18
C LEU A 41 -0.47 10.03 16.22
N ARG A 42 -1.53 10.78 15.96
CA ARG A 42 -2.74 10.81 16.79
C ARG A 42 -3.65 9.66 16.38
N GLN A 43 -3.37 8.49 16.90
CA GLN A 43 -4.09 7.27 16.54
C GLN A 43 -4.66 6.56 17.77
N HIS A 44 -5.74 5.84 17.54
CA HIS A 44 -6.30 4.87 18.45
C HIS A 44 -6.29 3.50 17.78
N THR A 45 -5.67 2.53 18.43
CA THR A 45 -5.71 1.13 17.98
C THR A 45 -6.89 0.43 18.63
N GLY A 46 -7.57 -0.40 17.89
CA GLY A 46 -8.69 -1.20 18.38
C GLY A 46 -8.84 -2.48 17.56
N ASN A 47 -9.60 -3.41 18.11
CA ASN A 47 -9.92 -4.64 17.40
C ASN A 47 -11.24 -4.49 16.66
N TRP A 48 -11.34 -5.07 15.47
CA TRP A 48 -12.59 -5.10 14.73
C TRP A 48 -13.63 -5.95 15.47
N THR A 49 -14.85 -5.44 15.58
CA THR A 49 -15.92 -6.08 16.34
C THR A 49 -16.15 -7.52 15.84
N GLY A 50 -15.94 -8.50 16.73
CA GLY A 50 -16.13 -9.92 16.44
C GLY A 50 -14.99 -10.60 15.65
N LYS A 51 -13.84 -9.91 15.46
CA LYS A 51 -12.66 -10.46 14.79
C LYS A 51 -11.40 -10.07 15.55
N THR A 52 -10.37 -10.91 15.51
CA THR A 52 -9.06 -10.66 16.15
C THR A 52 -8.14 -9.76 15.30
N VAL A 53 -8.72 -8.91 14.46
CA VAL A 53 -7.99 -8.05 13.54
C VAL A 53 -7.89 -6.64 14.13
N GLU A 54 -6.68 -6.15 14.25
CA GLU A 54 -6.40 -4.80 14.72
C GLU A 54 -6.55 -3.78 13.58
N PHE A 55 -7.03 -2.59 13.91
CA PHE A 55 -7.05 -1.45 13.03
C PHE A 55 -6.61 -0.19 13.78
N ALA A 56 -6.07 0.77 13.06
CA ALA A 56 -5.76 2.09 13.59
C ALA A 56 -6.74 3.13 13.04
N ARG A 57 -7.23 4.00 13.93
CA ARG A 57 -8.02 5.18 13.57
C ARG A 57 -7.36 6.43 14.06
N GLY A 58 -7.40 7.47 13.24
CA GLY A 58 -6.86 8.77 13.58
C GLY A 58 -7.68 9.88 12.95
N CYS A 59 -7.57 11.09 13.48
CA CYS A 59 -8.22 12.26 12.91
C CYS A 59 -7.17 13.26 12.45
N CYS A 60 -7.46 13.91 11.34
CA CYS A 60 -6.69 15.05 10.88
C CYS A 60 -7.61 16.17 10.41
N LYS A 61 -7.06 17.39 10.34
CA LYS A 61 -7.74 18.54 9.75
C LYS A 61 -7.09 18.85 8.41
N ILE A 62 -7.91 18.88 7.36
CA ILE A 62 -7.49 19.30 6.03
C ILE A 62 -8.35 20.51 5.65
N LYS A 63 -7.72 21.67 5.52
CA LYS A 63 -8.40 22.96 5.39
C LYS A 63 -9.34 23.20 6.57
N ASP A 64 -10.62 23.34 6.31
CA ASP A 64 -11.71 23.62 7.23
C ASP A 64 -12.49 22.38 7.70
N ALA A 65 -12.20 21.22 7.11
CA ALA A 65 -12.90 19.96 7.41
C ALA A 65 -12.06 19.00 8.28
N ARG A 66 -12.74 18.23 9.12
CA ARG A 66 -12.17 17.17 9.97
C ARG A 66 -12.39 15.82 9.30
N PHE A 67 -11.30 15.06 9.19
CA PHE A 67 -11.28 13.75 8.57
C PHE A 67 -10.97 12.66 9.60
N CYS A 68 -11.80 11.62 9.63
CA CYS A 68 -11.49 10.38 10.33
C CYS A 68 -10.86 9.40 9.34
N ILE A 69 -9.63 9.01 9.60
CA ILE A 69 -8.86 8.07 8.76
C ILE A 69 -8.80 6.73 9.47
N THR A 70 -9.17 5.67 8.78
CA THR A 70 -9.04 4.28 9.24
C THR A 70 -7.95 3.59 8.42
N ASP A 71 -6.91 3.06 9.06
CA ASP A 71 -5.90 2.21 8.44
C ASP A 71 -6.43 0.77 8.38
N LEU A 72 -6.78 0.30 7.19
CA LEU A 72 -7.27 -1.06 7.00
C LEU A 72 -6.10 -2.05 6.98
N PRO A 73 -6.31 -3.30 7.39
CA PRO A 73 -5.30 -4.35 7.25
C PRO A 73 -4.78 -4.45 5.82
N GLY A 74 -3.47 -4.68 5.69
CA GLY A 74 -2.86 -4.88 4.37
C GLY A 74 -3.27 -6.23 3.78
N CYS A 75 -3.78 -6.24 2.56
CA CYS A 75 -4.19 -7.46 1.88
C CYS A 75 -3.83 -7.43 0.40
N TYR A 76 -3.62 -8.60 -0.17
CA TYR A 76 -3.32 -8.73 -1.61
C TYR A 76 -4.58 -8.88 -2.45
N SER A 77 -5.70 -9.17 -1.83
CA SER A 77 -6.96 -9.47 -2.49
C SER A 77 -8.13 -9.17 -1.55
N LEU A 78 -9.28 -8.88 -2.12
CA LEU A 78 -10.56 -8.79 -1.39
C LEU A 78 -11.27 -10.16 -1.28
N LEU A 79 -10.56 -11.27 -1.55
CA LEU A 79 -11.02 -12.61 -1.23
C LEU A 79 -11.03 -12.80 0.28
N SER A 80 -12.15 -13.26 0.82
CA SER A 80 -12.30 -13.46 2.27
C SER A 80 -11.68 -14.78 2.75
N PHE A 81 -10.42 -15.09 2.38
CA PHE A 81 -9.72 -16.28 2.88
C PHE A 81 -9.05 -16.04 4.22
N SER A 82 -8.65 -14.82 4.50
CA SER A 82 -8.10 -14.42 5.80
C SER A 82 -9.06 -13.50 6.56
N GLY A 83 -8.89 -13.43 7.89
CA GLY A 83 -9.66 -12.50 8.71
C GLY A 83 -9.44 -11.03 8.29
N GLU A 84 -8.23 -10.68 7.88
CA GLU A 84 -7.85 -9.35 7.43
C GLU A 84 -8.53 -8.95 6.12
N GLU A 85 -8.55 -9.86 5.14
CA GLU A 85 -9.23 -9.66 3.86
C GLU A 85 -10.74 -9.49 4.03
N ALA A 86 -11.34 -10.31 4.91
CA ALA A 86 -12.76 -10.21 5.23
C ALA A 86 -13.12 -8.87 5.89
N VAL A 87 -12.28 -8.35 6.79
CA VAL A 87 -12.47 -7.04 7.43
C VAL A 87 -12.34 -5.92 6.41
N THR A 88 -11.30 -5.96 5.58
CA THR A 88 -11.09 -4.95 4.54
C THR A 88 -12.25 -4.92 3.54
N LYS A 89 -12.69 -6.09 3.06
CA LYS A 89 -13.83 -6.22 2.15
C LYS A 89 -15.11 -5.65 2.78
N GLU A 90 -15.42 -6.04 4.01
CA GLU A 90 -16.61 -5.58 4.72
C GLU A 90 -16.61 -4.06 4.88
N CYS A 91 -15.48 -3.48 5.29
CA CYS A 91 -15.33 -2.03 5.47
C CYS A 91 -15.54 -1.27 4.15
N LEU A 92 -15.04 -1.79 3.03
CA LEU A 92 -15.17 -1.17 1.72
C LEU A 92 -16.59 -1.29 1.16
N ILE A 93 -17.29 -2.43 1.39
CA ILE A 93 -18.63 -2.69 0.86
C ILE A 93 -19.71 -1.95 1.64
N GLN A 94 -19.57 -1.80 2.96
CA GLN A 94 -20.57 -1.13 3.81
C GLN A 94 -20.78 0.36 3.47
N ASN A 95 -20.04 0.90 2.47
CA ASN A 95 -20.14 2.28 1.95
C ASN A 95 -20.14 3.38 3.03
N GLN A 96 -19.47 3.14 4.15
CA GLN A 96 -19.32 4.12 5.23
C GLN A 96 -18.17 5.11 4.99
N ASN A 97 -17.49 4.99 3.84
CA ASN A 97 -16.33 5.80 3.48
C ASN A 97 -16.72 6.84 2.43
N ASP A 98 -16.41 8.10 2.70
CA ASP A 98 -16.58 9.19 1.74
C ASP A 98 -15.49 9.12 0.65
N CYS A 99 -14.31 8.59 0.99
CA CYS A 99 -13.22 8.35 0.05
C CYS A 99 -12.35 7.17 0.53
N VAL A 100 -11.80 6.41 -0.42
CA VAL A 100 -10.79 5.38 -0.15
C VAL A 100 -9.46 5.83 -0.76
N VAL A 101 -8.40 5.87 0.05
CA VAL A 101 -7.04 6.10 -0.44
C VAL A 101 -6.40 4.75 -0.67
N ILE A 102 -6.12 4.43 -1.92
CA ILE A 102 -5.48 3.19 -2.32
C ILE A 102 -3.97 3.44 -2.40
N VAL A 103 -3.22 2.88 -1.45
CA VAL A 103 -1.77 3.02 -1.38
C VAL A 103 -1.10 1.90 -2.14
N VAL A 104 -0.27 2.26 -3.12
CA VAL A 104 0.49 1.32 -3.95
C VAL A 104 1.97 1.68 -3.96
N ASP A 105 2.81 0.67 -4.10
CA ASP A 105 4.25 0.81 -4.25
C ASP A 105 4.59 1.05 -5.73
N CYS A 106 5.27 2.18 -6.00
CA CYS A 106 5.73 2.54 -7.35
C CYS A 106 6.69 1.51 -7.95
N GLY A 107 7.50 0.84 -7.12
CA GLY A 107 8.50 -0.12 -7.57
C GLY A 107 7.91 -1.42 -8.12
N VAL A 108 6.68 -1.76 -7.71
CA VAL A 108 5.98 -2.99 -8.10
C VAL A 108 4.52 -2.71 -8.47
N ILE A 109 4.30 -1.62 -9.18
CA ILE A 109 2.96 -1.10 -9.51
C ILE A 109 2.10 -2.14 -10.24
N GLU A 110 2.66 -2.94 -11.13
CA GLU A 110 1.98 -4.00 -11.88
C GLU A 110 1.21 -4.94 -10.95
N ARG A 111 1.87 -5.38 -9.88
CA ARG A 111 1.27 -6.26 -8.88
C ARG A 111 0.21 -5.56 -8.06
N ASN A 112 0.40 -4.29 -7.74
CA ASN A 112 -0.50 -3.53 -6.88
C ASN A 112 -1.76 -3.05 -7.62
N LEU A 113 -1.71 -2.83 -8.93
CA LEU A 113 -2.87 -2.39 -9.72
C LEU A 113 -4.00 -3.41 -9.73
N SER A 114 -3.71 -4.71 -9.66
CA SER A 114 -4.75 -5.75 -9.54
C SER A 114 -5.60 -5.53 -8.28
N PHE A 115 -4.98 -5.24 -7.14
CA PHE A 115 -5.69 -4.91 -5.91
C PHE A 115 -6.43 -3.57 -6.01
N ALA A 116 -5.80 -2.56 -6.59
CA ALA A 116 -6.43 -1.25 -6.79
C ALA A 116 -7.73 -1.37 -7.62
N LEU A 117 -7.72 -2.16 -8.69
CA LEU A 117 -8.90 -2.44 -9.50
C LEU A 117 -10.00 -3.19 -8.71
N GLN A 118 -9.61 -4.13 -7.82
CA GLN A 118 -10.58 -4.79 -6.94
C GLN A 118 -11.27 -3.77 -6.01
N VAL A 119 -10.52 -2.85 -5.42
CA VAL A 119 -11.08 -1.78 -4.58
C VAL A 119 -12.01 -0.89 -5.41
N LEU A 120 -11.58 -0.48 -6.62
CA LEU A 120 -12.39 0.35 -7.52
C LEU A 120 -13.66 -0.32 -8.05
N SER A 121 -13.73 -1.65 -8.01
CA SER A 121 -14.96 -2.36 -8.37
C SER A 121 -16.07 -2.23 -7.31
N VAL A 122 -15.69 -1.98 -6.05
CA VAL A 122 -16.61 -1.89 -4.91
C VAL A 122 -16.78 -0.49 -4.35
N THR A 123 -15.91 0.45 -4.71
CA THR A 123 -16.00 1.86 -4.27
C THR A 123 -16.02 2.82 -5.45
N LYS A 124 -16.76 3.93 -5.30
CA LYS A 124 -16.90 4.97 -6.33
C LYS A 124 -15.87 6.09 -6.15
N ASN A 125 -15.59 6.48 -4.92
CA ASN A 125 -14.73 7.61 -4.60
C ASN A 125 -13.40 7.10 -4.07
N ALA A 126 -12.34 7.31 -4.84
CA ALA A 126 -11.01 6.90 -4.43
C ALA A 126 -9.93 7.87 -4.90
N VAL A 127 -8.76 7.81 -4.26
CA VAL A 127 -7.51 8.45 -4.66
C VAL A 127 -6.43 7.38 -4.70
N LEU A 128 -5.69 7.28 -5.79
CA LEU A 128 -4.52 6.42 -5.86
C LEU A 128 -3.30 7.16 -5.33
N CYS A 129 -2.70 6.65 -4.27
CA CYS A 129 -1.47 7.14 -3.68
C CYS A 129 -0.31 6.26 -4.13
N LEU A 130 0.51 6.77 -5.05
CA LEU A 130 1.74 6.13 -5.49
C LEU A 130 2.85 6.46 -4.48
N ASN A 131 3.20 5.50 -3.63
CA ASN A 131 4.22 5.68 -2.61
C ASN A 131 5.57 5.07 -3.02
N LEU A 132 6.64 5.41 -2.28
CA LEU A 132 8.02 4.96 -2.55
C LEU A 132 8.53 5.41 -3.94
N CYS A 133 8.07 6.58 -4.41
CA CYS A 133 8.43 7.07 -5.73
C CYS A 133 9.91 7.41 -5.87
N ASP A 134 10.60 7.77 -4.79
CA ASP A 134 12.05 8.02 -4.76
C ASP A 134 12.86 6.75 -5.05
N GLU A 135 12.43 5.60 -4.52
CA GLU A 135 13.05 4.31 -4.81
C GLU A 135 12.78 3.86 -6.25
N ALA A 136 11.55 4.05 -6.71
CA ALA A 136 11.18 3.73 -8.09
C ALA A 136 11.97 4.57 -9.10
N GLU A 137 12.12 5.89 -8.86
CA GLU A 137 12.90 6.77 -9.73
C GLU A 137 14.40 6.41 -9.74
N LYS A 138 14.99 6.07 -8.58
CA LYS A 138 16.36 5.53 -8.51
C LYS A 138 16.51 4.25 -9.33
N ASN A 139 15.47 3.44 -9.39
CA ASN A 139 15.42 2.20 -10.17
C ASN A 139 15.07 2.43 -11.65
N GLY A 140 14.94 3.68 -12.10
CA GLY A 140 14.63 4.04 -13.48
C GLY A 140 13.17 3.80 -13.86
N ILE A 141 12.26 3.72 -12.88
CA ILE A 141 10.83 3.54 -13.13
C ILE A 141 10.17 4.91 -13.21
N LYS A 142 9.61 5.23 -14.35
CA LYS A 142 8.84 6.46 -14.58
C LYS A 142 7.38 6.12 -14.81
N ILE A 143 6.50 6.71 -14.01
CA ILE A 143 5.05 6.49 -14.08
C ILE A 143 4.38 7.77 -14.57
N ASP A 144 3.59 7.65 -15.63
CA ASP A 144 2.72 8.70 -16.13
C ASP A 144 1.42 8.73 -15.29
N CYS A 145 1.37 9.67 -14.33
CA CYS A 145 0.24 9.81 -13.43
C CYS A 145 -1.03 10.29 -14.15
N TYR A 146 -0.87 11.07 -15.20
CA TYR A 146 -2.02 11.58 -15.96
C TYR A 146 -2.72 10.44 -16.72
N GLU A 147 -1.94 9.67 -17.46
CA GLU A 147 -2.46 8.52 -18.20
C GLU A 147 -3.05 7.47 -17.25
N LEU A 148 -2.38 7.23 -16.11
CA LEU A 148 -2.88 6.32 -15.08
C LEU A 148 -4.21 6.81 -14.48
N SER A 149 -4.34 8.12 -14.24
CA SER A 149 -5.58 8.72 -13.74
C SER A 149 -6.74 8.56 -14.74
N LEU A 150 -6.48 8.72 -16.03
CA LEU A 150 -7.47 8.50 -17.09
C LEU A 150 -7.90 7.03 -17.18
N ASN A 151 -6.96 6.10 -17.07
CA ASN A 151 -7.23 4.67 -17.14
C ASN A 151 -7.99 4.15 -15.91
N LEU A 152 -7.80 4.74 -14.75
CA LEU A 152 -8.47 4.33 -13.50
C LEU A 152 -9.72 5.16 -13.19
N GLY A 153 -9.86 6.36 -13.75
CA GLY A 153 -10.97 7.28 -13.50
C GLY A 153 -10.93 7.97 -12.14
N ILE A 154 -9.77 8.01 -11.51
CA ILE A 154 -9.55 8.58 -10.16
C ILE A 154 -8.28 9.44 -10.14
N PRO A 155 -8.17 10.41 -9.21
CA PRO A 155 -6.92 11.16 -9.00
C PRO A 155 -5.77 10.24 -8.61
N VAL A 156 -4.59 10.52 -9.16
CA VAL A 156 -3.33 9.82 -8.87
C VAL A 156 -2.33 10.82 -8.32
N VAL A 157 -1.74 10.50 -7.16
CA VAL A 157 -0.77 11.37 -6.48
C VAL A 157 0.49 10.58 -6.15
N LYS A 158 1.65 11.12 -6.53
CA LYS A 158 2.96 10.58 -6.12
C LYS A 158 3.31 11.03 -4.71
N THR A 159 3.82 10.11 -3.91
CA THR A 159 4.27 10.39 -2.55
C THR A 159 5.59 9.68 -2.24
N CYS A 160 6.36 10.29 -1.36
CA CYS A 160 7.42 9.66 -0.60
C CYS A 160 7.16 9.97 0.87
N ALA A 161 6.48 9.05 1.56
CA ALA A 161 6.00 9.31 2.92
C ALA A 161 7.14 9.55 3.91
N THR A 162 8.28 8.88 3.74
CA THR A 162 9.49 9.05 4.56
C THR A 162 10.07 10.46 4.45
N ASP A 163 10.06 11.03 3.24
CA ASP A 163 10.55 12.38 2.96
C ASP A 163 9.46 13.46 3.07
N LYS A 164 8.23 13.07 3.41
CA LYS A 164 7.05 13.95 3.47
C LYS A 164 6.70 14.64 2.16
N LYS A 165 7.19 14.14 1.02
CA LYS A 165 6.91 14.70 -0.31
C LYS A 165 5.55 14.18 -0.82
N GLY A 166 4.78 15.05 -1.48
CA GLY A 166 3.49 14.72 -2.08
C GLY A 166 2.33 14.58 -1.08
N LEU A 167 2.56 14.73 0.24
CA LEU A 167 1.51 14.59 1.24
C LEU A 167 0.48 15.72 1.19
N ASP A 168 0.89 16.93 0.87
CA ASP A 168 -0.03 18.07 0.74
C ASP A 168 -0.89 17.95 -0.53
N GLU A 169 -0.33 17.44 -1.61
CA GLU A 169 -1.05 17.09 -2.83
C GLU A 169 -2.06 15.97 -2.55
N LEU A 170 -1.67 14.95 -1.78
CA LEU A 170 -2.56 13.88 -1.35
C LEU A 170 -3.73 14.42 -0.51
N LYS A 171 -3.45 15.27 0.47
CA LYS A 171 -4.49 15.94 1.28
C LYS A 171 -5.46 16.75 0.42
N LYS A 172 -4.93 17.50 -0.56
CA LYS A 172 -5.76 18.27 -1.51
C LYS A 172 -6.63 17.35 -2.37
N ALA A 173 -6.08 16.26 -2.89
CA ALA A 173 -6.83 15.30 -3.69
C ALA A 173 -7.96 14.65 -2.89
N ILE A 174 -7.68 14.20 -1.66
CA ILE A 174 -8.68 13.65 -0.73
C ILE A 174 -9.81 14.66 -0.49
N TYR A 175 -9.45 15.90 -0.10
CA TYR A 175 -10.44 16.95 0.14
C TYR A 175 -11.31 17.22 -1.09
N ASN A 176 -10.72 17.29 -2.27
CA ASN A 176 -11.45 17.55 -3.51
C ASN A 176 -12.40 16.42 -3.89
N VAL A 177 -12.03 15.16 -3.64
CA VAL A 177 -12.92 14.01 -3.86
C VAL A 177 -14.07 14.04 -2.85
N CYS A 178 -13.80 14.19 -1.55
CA CYS A 178 -14.83 14.22 -0.51
C CYS A 178 -15.80 15.41 -0.67
N SER A 179 -15.29 16.58 -1.06
CA SER A 179 -16.11 17.77 -1.30
C SER A 179 -16.84 17.79 -2.66
N GLY A 180 -16.70 16.73 -3.48
CA GLY A 180 -17.30 16.64 -4.80
C GLY A 180 -16.70 17.56 -5.88
N LYS A 181 -15.59 18.25 -5.58
CA LYS A 181 -14.89 19.11 -6.53
C LYS A 181 -14.20 18.30 -7.64
N THR A 182 -13.70 17.12 -7.30
CA THR A 182 -13.18 16.15 -8.26
C THR A 182 -14.14 14.98 -8.33
N LYS A 183 -14.71 14.76 -9.51
CA LYS A 183 -15.61 13.62 -9.76
C LYS A 183 -14.78 12.42 -10.16
N CYS A 184 -14.88 11.34 -9.40
CA CYS A 184 -14.39 10.03 -9.79
C CYS A 184 -15.42 9.38 -10.72
N PHE A 185 -14.94 8.63 -11.73
CA PHE A 185 -15.81 7.91 -12.65
C PHE A 185 -15.34 6.48 -12.82
N ARG A 186 -16.28 5.56 -12.96
CA ARG A 186 -15.95 4.16 -13.23
C ARG A 186 -15.64 4.01 -14.71
N VAL A 187 -14.45 3.50 -14.99
CA VAL A 187 -14.05 3.17 -16.36
C VAL A 187 -14.62 1.79 -16.68
N GLU A 188 -15.83 1.75 -17.25
CA GLU A 188 -16.63 0.52 -17.45
C GLU A 188 -15.86 -0.58 -18.18
N ARG A 189 -15.02 -0.23 -19.18
CA ARG A 189 -14.17 -1.19 -19.90
C ARG A 189 -13.29 -2.05 -19.02
N ASN A 190 -12.93 -1.54 -17.82
CA ASN A 190 -12.07 -2.27 -16.87
C ASN A 190 -12.86 -3.28 -16.03
N PHE A 191 -14.18 -3.24 -16.09
CA PHE A 191 -15.05 -4.05 -15.23
C PHE A 191 -16.07 -4.88 -16.01
N GLU A 192 -15.96 -4.95 -17.34
CA GLU A 192 -16.84 -5.76 -18.17
C GLU A 192 -16.77 -7.24 -17.78
N GLY A 193 -17.92 -7.80 -17.36
CA GLY A 193 -18.03 -9.20 -16.94
C GLY A 193 -17.23 -9.52 -15.67
N VAL A 194 -16.95 -8.53 -14.82
CA VAL A 194 -16.30 -8.70 -13.52
C VAL A 194 -17.32 -8.44 -12.40
N ASP A 195 -17.58 -9.48 -11.61
CA ASP A 195 -18.40 -9.39 -10.39
C ASP A 195 -17.61 -9.94 -9.20
N ILE A 196 -16.92 -9.03 -8.49
CA ILE A 196 -16.08 -9.39 -7.33
C ILE A 196 -16.93 -9.82 -6.11
N LEU A 197 -18.21 -9.46 -6.10
CA LEU A 197 -19.10 -9.83 -4.99
C LEU A 197 -19.60 -11.28 -5.12
N SER A 198 -19.54 -11.87 -6.33
CA SER A 198 -19.94 -13.23 -6.59
C SER A 198 -18.81 -14.23 -6.28
N GLU A 199 -19.03 -15.10 -5.31
CA GLU A 199 -18.06 -16.15 -4.93
C GLU A 199 -17.83 -17.19 -6.04
N LYS A 200 -18.82 -17.41 -6.91
CA LYS A 200 -18.77 -18.48 -7.93
C LYS A 200 -17.70 -18.30 -9.01
N ASN A 201 -17.38 -17.06 -9.38
CA ASN A 201 -16.43 -16.74 -10.48
C ASN A 201 -15.23 -15.94 -10.02
N TYR A 202 -14.94 -15.93 -8.74
CA TYR A 202 -14.00 -15.02 -8.13
C TYR A 202 -12.57 -15.17 -8.68
N LYS A 203 -12.04 -16.40 -8.82
CA LYS A 203 -10.69 -16.60 -9.38
C LYS A 203 -10.56 -16.02 -10.78
N GLN A 204 -11.56 -16.25 -11.63
CA GLN A 204 -11.57 -15.72 -13.00
C GLN A 204 -11.63 -14.18 -13.02
N ASN A 205 -12.38 -13.58 -12.08
CA ASN A 205 -12.47 -12.14 -11.95
C ASN A 205 -11.14 -11.50 -11.53
N ILE A 206 -10.41 -12.13 -10.59
CA ILE A 206 -9.08 -11.67 -10.22
C ILE A 206 -8.07 -11.80 -11.36
N GLU A 207 -8.09 -12.92 -12.08
CA GLU A 207 -7.21 -13.12 -13.23
C GLU A 207 -7.47 -12.05 -14.31
N LYS A 208 -8.74 -11.75 -14.60
CA LYS A 208 -9.11 -10.66 -15.52
C LYS A 208 -8.60 -9.30 -15.03
N LEU A 209 -8.84 -8.96 -13.75
CA LEU A 209 -8.36 -7.70 -13.19
C LEU A 209 -6.82 -7.61 -13.16
N SER A 210 -6.15 -8.74 -12.96
CA SER A 210 -4.68 -8.78 -13.05
C SER A 210 -4.20 -8.53 -14.47
N GLN A 211 -4.85 -9.13 -15.48
CA GLN A 211 -4.53 -8.87 -16.89
C GLN A 211 -4.78 -7.41 -17.28
N ILE A 212 -5.89 -6.82 -16.83
CA ILE A 212 -6.19 -5.40 -17.03
C ILE A 212 -5.16 -4.51 -16.33
N GLY A 213 -4.79 -4.82 -15.09
CA GLY A 213 -3.77 -4.11 -14.34
C GLY A 213 -2.41 -4.14 -15.04
N ASN A 214 -1.99 -5.29 -15.56
CA ASN A 214 -0.77 -5.43 -16.33
C ASN A 214 -0.80 -4.60 -17.63
N LYS A 215 -1.94 -4.57 -18.33
CA LYS A 215 -2.12 -3.74 -19.53
C LYS A 215 -2.01 -2.25 -19.18
N ILE A 216 -2.73 -1.78 -18.17
CA ILE A 216 -2.66 -0.38 -17.73
C ILE A 216 -1.22 -0.03 -17.30
N SER A 217 -0.53 -0.93 -16.58
CA SER A 217 0.86 -0.73 -16.22
C SER A 217 1.77 -0.59 -17.44
N SER A 218 1.64 -1.46 -18.43
CA SER A 218 2.44 -1.39 -19.66
C SER A 218 2.27 -0.08 -20.44
N ASP A 219 1.08 0.50 -20.37
CA ASP A 219 0.76 1.76 -21.06
C ASP A 219 1.29 2.99 -20.27
N CYS A 220 1.32 2.92 -18.95
CA CYS A 220 1.62 4.05 -18.08
C CYS A 220 3.04 4.03 -17.49
N VAL A 221 3.76 2.91 -17.53
CA VAL A 221 5.06 2.74 -16.88
C VAL A 221 6.17 2.61 -17.90
N LYS A 222 7.19 3.43 -17.78
CA LYS A 222 8.40 3.37 -18.59
C LYS A 222 9.60 2.99 -17.75
N TYR A 223 10.38 2.02 -18.20
CA TYR A 223 11.61 1.59 -17.57
C TYR A 223 12.81 2.19 -18.28
N GLU A 224 13.50 3.13 -17.64
CA GLU A 224 14.75 3.67 -18.14
C GLU A 224 15.92 2.81 -17.60
N LYS A 225 16.93 2.62 -18.45
CA LYS A 225 18.16 1.93 -18.04
C LYS A 225 18.94 2.84 -17.09
N SER A 226 18.84 2.64 -15.78
CA SER A 226 19.70 3.34 -14.83
C SER A 226 21.05 2.61 -14.76
N GLU A 227 22.15 3.37 -14.79
CA GLU A 227 23.51 2.80 -14.66
C GLU A 227 23.75 2.11 -13.29
N LEU A 228 23.09 2.60 -12.24
CA LEU A 228 23.11 2.00 -10.90
C LEU A 228 22.58 0.56 -10.91
N ASN A 229 21.59 0.29 -11.75
CA ASN A 229 21.03 -1.05 -11.91
C ASN A 229 21.96 -2.01 -12.68
N ALA A 230 22.93 -1.52 -13.43
CA ALA A 230 23.83 -2.40 -14.18
C ALA A 230 24.79 -3.17 -13.23
N CYS A 231 25.26 -2.54 -12.16
CA CYS A 231 26.09 -3.20 -11.14
C CYS A 231 25.27 -4.17 -10.29
N THR A 232 24.09 -3.75 -9.83
CA THR A 232 23.19 -4.59 -9.02
C THR A 232 22.72 -5.81 -9.83
N ARG A 233 22.36 -5.64 -11.10
CA ARG A 233 21.98 -6.77 -11.99
C ARG A 233 23.13 -7.74 -12.25
N LYS A 234 24.38 -7.24 -12.32
CA LYS A 234 25.56 -8.14 -12.43
C LYS A 234 25.74 -8.94 -11.14
N LEU A 235 25.60 -8.29 -9.99
CA LEU A 235 25.66 -8.94 -8.69
C LEU A 235 24.55 -9.98 -8.52
N ASP A 236 23.31 -9.59 -8.82
CA ASP A 236 22.15 -10.49 -8.79
C ASP A 236 22.35 -11.70 -9.71
N LYS A 237 22.84 -11.47 -10.94
CA LYS A 237 23.13 -12.55 -11.89
C LYS A 237 24.19 -13.52 -11.37
N ILE A 238 25.20 -13.03 -10.63
CA ILE A 238 26.25 -13.85 -10.02
C ILE A 238 25.66 -14.62 -8.83
N LEU A 239 24.87 -13.97 -7.98
CA LEU A 239 24.31 -14.56 -6.76
C LEU A 239 23.18 -15.54 -7.04
N THR A 240 22.36 -15.29 -8.08
CA THR A 240 21.21 -16.14 -8.44
C THR A 240 21.53 -17.21 -9.47
N SER A 241 22.72 -17.18 -10.11
CA SER A 241 23.14 -18.21 -11.06
C SER A 241 23.37 -19.55 -10.34
N LYS A 242 22.87 -20.64 -10.92
CA LYS A 242 23.09 -22.00 -10.37
C LYS A 242 24.58 -22.39 -10.26
N THR A 243 25.41 -21.86 -11.15
CA THR A 243 26.85 -22.19 -11.19
C THR A 243 27.70 -21.42 -10.19
N THR A 244 27.32 -20.15 -9.89
CA THR A 244 28.07 -19.29 -8.97
C THR A 244 27.34 -19.07 -7.64
N GLY A 245 26.03 -19.05 -7.62
CA GLY A 245 25.23 -18.83 -6.42
C GLY A 245 25.33 -19.99 -5.42
N ILE A 246 25.32 -21.25 -5.90
CA ILE A 246 25.44 -22.41 -5.00
C ILE A 246 26.79 -22.43 -4.27
N PRO A 247 27.95 -22.26 -4.94
CA PRO A 247 29.23 -22.18 -4.25
C PRO A 247 29.34 -21.03 -3.25
N ILE A 248 28.78 -19.85 -3.60
CA ILE A 248 28.75 -18.69 -2.70
C ILE A 248 27.88 -18.97 -1.47
N MET A 249 26.73 -19.57 -1.66
CA MET A 249 25.85 -19.97 -0.56
C MET A 249 26.52 -20.96 0.38
N LEU A 250 27.18 -21.99 -0.17
CA LEU A 250 27.95 -22.99 0.63
C LEU A 250 29.12 -22.35 1.37
N ALA A 251 29.82 -21.40 0.75
CA ALA A 251 30.90 -20.67 1.40
C ALA A 251 30.40 -19.83 2.57
N MET A 252 29.29 -19.10 2.39
CA MET A 252 28.64 -18.34 3.48
C MET A 252 28.18 -19.26 4.62
N LEU A 253 27.57 -20.40 4.27
CA LEU A 253 27.15 -21.39 5.27
C LEU A 253 28.34 -21.94 6.06
N GLY A 254 29.47 -22.24 5.38
CA GLY A 254 30.71 -22.68 6.01
C GLY A 254 31.30 -21.64 6.96
N ILE A 255 31.27 -20.35 6.58
CA ILE A 255 31.72 -19.25 7.44
C ILE A 255 30.85 -19.14 8.68
N LEU A 256 29.50 -19.20 8.52
CA LEU A 256 28.58 -19.19 9.63
C LEU A 256 28.82 -20.37 10.59
N PHE A 257 29.00 -21.58 10.06
CA PHE A 257 29.34 -22.77 10.85
C PHE A 257 30.63 -22.57 11.62
N TRP A 258 31.67 -22.05 10.97
CA TRP A 258 32.97 -21.79 11.63
C TRP A 258 32.80 -20.81 12.79
N ILE A 259 32.11 -19.68 12.57
CA ILE A 259 31.85 -18.68 13.63
C ILE A 259 31.07 -19.31 14.79
N CYS A 260 30.02 -20.11 14.49
CA CYS A 260 29.27 -20.83 15.51
C CYS A 260 30.15 -21.79 16.32
N LEU A 261 31.02 -22.56 15.67
CA LEU A 261 31.95 -23.48 16.35
C LEU A 261 32.96 -22.74 17.21
N LEU A 262 33.47 -21.60 16.75
CA LEU A 262 34.40 -20.78 17.55
C LEU A 262 33.72 -20.18 18.78
N TYR A 263 32.43 -19.79 18.64
CA TYR A 263 31.68 -19.20 19.76
C TYR A 263 31.16 -20.26 20.77
N THR A 264 30.89 -21.48 20.31
CA THR A 264 30.42 -22.59 21.16
C THR A 264 31.56 -23.49 21.68
N SER A 265 32.84 -23.22 21.32
CA SER A 265 33.96 -23.92 21.87
C SER A 265 34.09 -23.58 23.37
N PRO A 266 34.07 -24.58 24.29
CA PRO A 266 34.17 -24.32 25.72
C PRO A 266 35.50 -23.63 26.04
N SER A 267 35.41 -22.54 26.80
CA SER A 267 36.59 -21.82 27.28
C SER A 267 37.47 -22.76 28.08
N PRO A 268 38.80 -22.76 27.86
CA PRO A 268 39.73 -23.60 28.62
C PRO A 268 39.87 -23.24 30.09
N ARG A 269 38.92 -22.50 30.65
CA ARG A 269 38.91 -22.11 32.08
C ARG A 269 37.97 -22.95 32.95
N ASP A 270 37.29 -23.94 32.40
CA ASP A 270 36.34 -24.80 33.14
C ASP A 270 36.90 -26.22 33.34
N SER A 271 38.24 -26.35 33.49
CA SER A 271 38.90 -27.59 33.97
C SER A 271 39.74 -27.34 35.20
#